data_4a6e8c4df0f80068f23b1aa2432139fa
#
_entry.id   4a6e8c4df0f80068f23b1aa2432139fa
#
_cell.length_a   1.000
_cell.length_b   1.000
_cell.length_c   1.000
_cell.angle_alpha   90.00
_cell.angle_beta   90.00
_cell.angle_gamma   90.00
#
_symmetry.space_group_name_H-M   'P 1'
#
loop_
_entity.id
_entity.type
_entity.pdbx_description
1 polymer ?
#
loop_
_entity_poly.entity_id
_entity_poly.type
_entity_poly.pdbx_seq_one_letter_code
_entity_poly.pdbx_strand_id
1 'polypeptide(L)'
;MSADGTPPSFPTSLGTSTADTISLLGQDLTADLMGKVGFGELAFWLVAMRRPTPSEARVFEAVLVALADHGFTPTAIAARLTYLSAPDSLQGALAAGLLGGGSRFLGVTEDCGTYLHEVLERQDGDLPTDEQAWDALALEAVRETKAAKRFVPGLGHPVHKERDPRTPVLLAIAEEEGLRGPHLRLFEAIGRVHEQVLGRRLPLNGAGVCGAALADLGLPVELLRGFALLARAAGLLGQLAEERRRPIGMDAYLTVDRNAVYVDPATD
;
A
#
# COMPACT_ATOMS: atom_id res chain seq x y z
N MET A 1 15.14 -36.77 -1.51
CA MET A 1 15.87 -37.39 -0.39
C MET A 1 17.34 -37.10 -0.64
N SER A 2 18.05 -36.62 0.37
CA SER A 2 19.52 -36.52 0.32
C SER A 2 20.14 -37.91 0.10
N ALA A 3 21.37 -37.97 -0.43
CA ALA A 3 22.06 -39.24 -0.75
C ALA A 3 22.26 -40.16 0.48
N ASP A 4 22.13 -39.64 1.69
CA ASP A 4 22.26 -40.34 2.97
C ASP A 4 20.91 -40.74 3.64
N GLY A 5 19.79 -40.56 2.94
CA GLY A 5 18.46 -40.93 3.43
C GLY A 5 17.85 -39.95 4.47
N THR A 6 18.54 -38.86 4.80
CA THR A 6 18.02 -37.85 5.72
C THR A 6 16.85 -37.08 5.06
N PRO A 7 15.71 -36.89 5.76
CA PRO A 7 14.62 -36.08 5.23
C PRO A 7 15.08 -34.65 4.91
N PRO A 8 14.52 -34.00 3.86
CA PRO A 8 14.84 -32.61 3.58
C PRO A 8 14.43 -31.72 4.75
N SER A 9 15.28 -30.75 5.09
CA SER A 9 15.00 -29.73 6.11
C SER A 9 14.56 -28.43 5.47
N PHE A 10 13.47 -27.84 5.97
CA PHE A 10 12.90 -26.56 5.51
C PHE A 10 12.83 -25.60 6.71
N PRO A 11 13.92 -24.85 6.99
CA PRO A 11 13.95 -23.94 8.13
C PRO A 11 12.95 -22.79 7.92
N THR A 12 12.25 -22.42 8.99
CA THR A 12 11.34 -21.27 9.03
C THR A 12 11.44 -20.57 10.37
N SER A 13 11.33 -19.23 10.35
CA SER A 13 11.25 -18.39 11.55
C SER A 13 9.83 -17.88 11.80
N LEU A 14 8.88 -18.14 10.89
CA LEU A 14 7.51 -17.65 11.02
C LEU A 14 6.71 -18.47 12.02
N GLY A 15 6.51 -19.74 11.77
CA GLY A 15 5.68 -20.55 12.63
C GLY A 15 5.81 -22.05 12.40
N THR A 16 5.39 -22.80 13.40
CA THR A 16 5.31 -24.26 13.34
C THR A 16 4.17 -24.77 14.22
N SER A 17 3.71 -25.99 13.98
CA SER A 17 2.69 -26.65 14.80
C SER A 17 3.11 -28.05 15.15
N THR A 18 2.71 -28.48 16.35
CA THR A 18 2.77 -29.88 16.81
C THR A 18 1.35 -30.39 16.98
N ALA A 19 1.17 -31.58 17.58
CA ALA A 19 -0.17 -32.08 17.92
C ALA A 19 -0.91 -31.17 18.91
N ASP A 20 -0.19 -30.51 19.81
CA ASP A 20 -0.78 -29.81 20.98
C ASP A 20 -0.46 -28.31 21.00
N THR A 21 0.46 -27.81 20.18
CA THR A 21 0.93 -26.42 20.21
C THR A 21 1.02 -25.81 18.83
N ILE A 22 0.82 -24.49 18.75
CA ILE A 22 1.13 -23.67 17.58
C ILE A 22 2.05 -22.55 18.04
N SER A 23 3.23 -22.49 17.45
CA SER A 23 4.18 -21.40 17.71
C SER A 23 4.22 -20.44 16.51
N LEU A 24 4.23 -19.14 16.78
CA LEU A 24 4.33 -18.09 15.77
C LEU A 24 5.35 -17.04 16.26
N LEU A 25 6.37 -16.77 15.45
CA LEU A 25 7.43 -15.81 15.79
C LEU A 25 8.09 -16.12 17.16
N GLY A 26 8.25 -17.39 17.48
CA GLY A 26 8.83 -17.87 18.75
C GLY A 26 7.92 -17.75 19.99
N GLN A 27 6.65 -17.37 19.79
CA GLN A 27 5.65 -17.25 20.85
C GLN A 27 4.63 -18.39 20.78
N ASP A 28 4.01 -18.77 21.90
CA ASP A 28 2.84 -19.63 21.87
C ASP A 28 1.63 -18.84 21.36
N LEU A 29 1.01 -19.31 20.27
CA LEU A 29 -0.12 -18.62 19.64
C LEU A 29 -1.28 -18.40 20.61
N THR A 30 -1.58 -19.42 21.40
CA THR A 30 -2.75 -19.41 22.29
C THR A 30 -2.47 -18.71 23.62
N ALA A 31 -1.30 -18.95 24.19
CA ALA A 31 -0.93 -18.39 25.48
C ALA A 31 -0.44 -16.93 25.39
N ASP A 32 0.28 -16.56 24.32
CA ASP A 32 1.00 -15.28 24.27
C ASP A 32 0.41 -14.27 23.26
N LEU A 33 -0.27 -14.71 22.20
CA LEU A 33 -0.71 -13.84 21.11
C LEU A 33 -2.23 -13.62 21.07
N MET A 34 -3.02 -14.67 21.11
CA MET A 34 -4.48 -14.56 21.00
C MET A 34 -5.07 -13.71 22.13
N GLY A 35 -5.82 -12.66 21.74
CA GLY A 35 -6.43 -11.71 22.67
C GLY A 35 -5.46 -10.71 23.32
N LYS A 36 -4.16 -10.76 22.98
CA LYS A 36 -3.12 -9.89 23.54
C LYS A 36 -2.42 -9.03 22.49
N VAL A 37 -2.46 -9.44 21.23
CA VAL A 37 -1.81 -8.75 20.11
C VAL A 37 -2.86 -8.35 19.09
N GLY A 38 -2.80 -7.11 18.61
CA GLY A 38 -3.66 -6.62 17.53
C GLY A 38 -3.23 -7.20 16.17
N PHE A 39 -4.18 -7.32 15.23
CA PHE A 39 -3.88 -7.91 13.91
C PHE A 39 -2.87 -7.07 13.12
N GLY A 40 -2.95 -5.74 13.18
CA GLY A 40 -1.96 -4.87 12.54
C GLY A 40 -0.58 -5.02 13.18
N GLU A 41 -0.49 -5.07 14.52
CA GLU A 41 0.77 -5.33 15.22
C GLU A 41 1.39 -6.66 14.77
N LEU A 42 0.57 -7.72 14.67
CA LEU A 42 1.03 -9.01 14.19
C LEU A 42 1.48 -8.97 12.74
N ALA A 43 0.75 -8.27 11.86
CA ALA A 43 1.11 -8.13 10.45
C ALA A 43 2.45 -7.39 10.27
N PHE A 44 2.69 -6.34 11.05
CA PHE A 44 4.00 -5.67 11.11
C PHE A 44 5.09 -6.66 11.55
N TRP A 45 4.87 -7.36 12.65
CA TRP A 45 5.86 -8.28 13.22
C TRP A 45 6.23 -9.42 12.28
N LEU A 46 5.26 -9.99 11.55
CA LEU A 46 5.49 -11.05 10.56
C LEU A 46 6.45 -10.64 9.43
N VAL A 47 6.51 -9.35 9.09
CA VAL A 47 7.38 -8.85 8.03
C VAL A 47 8.68 -8.28 8.60
N ALA A 48 8.60 -7.46 9.64
CA ALA A 48 9.75 -6.82 10.26
C ALA A 48 10.60 -7.77 11.12
N MET A 49 10.08 -8.96 11.45
CA MET A 49 10.68 -9.94 12.37
C MET A 49 10.98 -9.36 13.76
N ARG A 50 10.34 -8.25 14.11
CA ARG A 50 10.35 -7.60 15.43
C ARG A 50 8.97 -7.02 15.73
N ARG A 51 8.65 -6.91 17.01
CA ARG A 51 7.43 -6.20 17.41
C ARG A 51 7.57 -4.70 17.14
N PRO A 52 6.50 -4.04 16.68
CA PRO A 52 6.49 -2.58 16.65
C PRO A 52 6.43 -2.01 18.07
N THR A 53 6.99 -0.83 18.26
CA THR A 53 6.69 0.00 19.43
C THR A 53 5.23 0.47 19.37
N PRO A 54 4.63 0.94 20.48
CA PRO A 54 3.28 1.50 20.45
C PRO A 54 3.11 2.64 19.43
N SER A 55 4.11 3.50 19.30
CA SER A 55 4.12 4.60 18.31
C SER A 55 4.15 4.10 16.88
N GLU A 56 5.01 3.11 16.57
CA GLU A 56 5.06 2.48 15.25
C GLU A 56 3.74 1.76 14.92
N ALA A 57 3.16 1.05 15.89
CA ALA A 57 1.87 0.39 15.72
C ALA A 57 0.76 1.40 15.37
N ARG A 58 0.72 2.57 16.03
CA ARG A 58 -0.27 3.61 15.75
C ARG A 58 -0.14 4.17 14.34
N VAL A 59 1.09 4.46 13.87
CA VAL A 59 1.33 4.94 12.50
C VAL A 59 0.98 3.85 11.49
N PHE A 60 1.39 2.61 11.73
CA PHE A 60 1.12 1.49 10.85
C PHE A 60 -0.38 1.21 10.70
N GLU A 61 -1.13 1.20 11.81
CA GLU A 61 -2.60 1.06 11.79
C GLU A 61 -3.27 2.21 11.02
N ALA A 62 -2.80 3.45 11.18
CA ALA A 62 -3.31 4.58 10.43
C ALA A 62 -3.11 4.40 8.91
N VAL A 63 -1.97 3.82 8.49
CA VAL A 63 -1.71 3.46 7.08
C VAL A 63 -2.70 2.40 6.60
N LEU A 64 -2.91 1.32 7.35
CA LEU A 64 -3.85 0.26 6.97
C LEU A 64 -5.28 0.80 6.83
N VAL A 65 -5.72 1.62 7.78
CA VAL A 65 -7.05 2.27 7.72
C VAL A 65 -7.16 3.18 6.50
N ALA A 66 -6.13 3.99 6.20
CA ALA A 66 -6.14 4.92 5.07
C ALA A 66 -6.19 4.23 3.70
N LEU A 67 -5.75 2.97 3.59
CA LEU A 67 -5.67 2.19 2.35
C LEU A 67 -6.79 1.14 2.20
N ALA A 68 -7.58 0.89 3.26
CA ALA A 68 -8.56 -0.20 3.28
C ALA A 68 -9.59 -0.08 2.16
N ASP A 69 -10.25 1.06 2.00
CA ASP A 69 -11.24 1.28 0.93
C ASP A 69 -11.15 2.69 0.33
N HIS A 70 -11.64 2.84 -0.88
CA HIS A 70 -11.75 4.13 -1.58
C HIS A 70 -12.96 4.16 -2.52
N GLY A 71 -14.04 3.51 -2.16
CA GLY A 71 -15.27 3.41 -2.95
C GLY A 71 -15.13 2.52 -4.19
N PHE A 72 -15.86 2.85 -5.26
CA PHE A 72 -15.89 2.05 -6.50
C PHE A 72 -14.62 2.22 -7.34
N THR A 73 -13.51 1.76 -6.82
CA THR A 73 -12.27 1.63 -7.60
C THR A 73 -12.38 0.48 -8.60
N PRO A 74 -11.54 0.44 -9.66
CA PRO A 74 -11.49 -0.70 -10.57
C PRO A 74 -11.35 -2.05 -9.86
N THR A 75 -10.58 -2.11 -8.77
CA THR A 75 -10.40 -3.32 -7.95
C THR A 75 -11.68 -3.73 -7.23
N ALA A 76 -12.45 -2.78 -6.69
CA ALA A 76 -13.74 -3.04 -6.05
C ALA A 76 -14.78 -3.50 -7.07
N ILE A 77 -14.83 -2.86 -8.25
CA ILE A 77 -15.72 -3.25 -9.34
C ILE A 77 -15.39 -4.66 -9.85
N ALA A 78 -14.12 -4.97 -10.06
CA ALA A 78 -13.69 -6.32 -10.48
C ALA A 78 -14.12 -7.41 -9.48
N ALA A 79 -13.95 -7.15 -8.17
CA ALA A 79 -14.40 -8.06 -7.12
C ALA A 79 -15.93 -8.28 -7.16
N ARG A 80 -16.72 -7.20 -7.27
CA ARG A 80 -18.19 -7.27 -7.32
C ARG A 80 -18.71 -7.97 -8.57
N LEU A 81 -18.11 -7.71 -9.76
CA LEU A 81 -18.47 -8.41 -11.01
C LEU A 81 -18.10 -9.90 -10.98
N THR A 82 -16.94 -10.23 -10.37
CA THR A 82 -16.56 -11.63 -10.19
C THR A 82 -17.54 -12.34 -9.25
N TYR A 83 -17.93 -11.68 -8.15
CA TYR A 83 -18.92 -12.23 -7.23
C TYR A 83 -20.31 -12.42 -7.88
N LEU A 84 -20.73 -11.49 -8.74
CA LEU A 84 -21.96 -11.65 -9.53
C LEU A 84 -21.93 -12.94 -10.35
N SER A 85 -20.80 -13.24 -11.00
CA SER A 85 -20.64 -14.39 -11.90
C SER A 85 -20.37 -15.70 -11.15
N ALA A 86 -19.72 -15.65 -9.99
CA ALA A 86 -19.33 -16.80 -9.16
C ALA A 86 -19.64 -16.56 -7.68
N PRO A 87 -20.94 -16.52 -7.28
CA PRO A 87 -21.35 -16.15 -5.91
C PRO A 87 -20.95 -17.18 -4.85
N ASP A 88 -20.61 -18.39 -5.24
CA ASP A 88 -20.08 -19.48 -4.43
C ASP A 88 -18.56 -19.41 -4.22
N SER A 89 -17.86 -18.52 -4.94
CA SER A 89 -16.41 -18.34 -4.86
C SER A 89 -16.02 -16.97 -4.27
N LEU A 90 -16.25 -16.79 -2.97
CA LEU A 90 -15.86 -15.56 -2.26
C LEU A 90 -14.35 -15.26 -2.41
N GLN A 91 -13.52 -16.30 -2.28
CA GLN A 91 -12.07 -16.21 -2.47
C GLN A 91 -11.68 -15.77 -3.89
N GLY A 92 -12.40 -16.26 -4.91
CA GLY A 92 -12.19 -15.85 -6.30
C GLY A 92 -12.52 -14.38 -6.52
N ALA A 93 -13.62 -13.89 -5.96
CA ALA A 93 -14.02 -12.50 -6.03
C ALA A 93 -13.01 -11.59 -5.30
N LEU A 94 -12.56 -11.98 -4.10
CA LEU A 94 -11.53 -11.26 -3.36
C LEU A 94 -10.21 -11.23 -4.15
N ALA A 95 -9.78 -12.37 -4.67
CA ALA A 95 -8.57 -12.48 -5.48
C ALA A 95 -8.62 -11.60 -6.73
N ALA A 96 -9.75 -11.55 -7.45
CA ALA A 96 -9.93 -10.69 -8.62
C ALA A 96 -9.73 -9.21 -8.29
N GLY A 97 -10.24 -8.74 -7.15
CA GLY A 97 -10.00 -7.39 -6.65
C GLY A 97 -8.54 -7.13 -6.31
N LEU A 98 -7.87 -8.07 -5.65
CA LEU A 98 -6.47 -7.95 -5.26
C LEU A 98 -5.52 -8.00 -6.47
N LEU A 99 -5.78 -8.87 -7.46
CA LEU A 99 -5.01 -8.96 -8.70
C LEU A 99 -5.04 -7.65 -9.52
N GLY A 100 -6.10 -6.85 -9.39
CA GLY A 100 -6.16 -5.50 -9.96
C GLY A 100 -5.27 -4.45 -9.27
N GLY A 101 -4.59 -4.81 -8.17
CA GLY A 101 -3.69 -3.95 -7.41
C GLY A 101 -2.33 -3.77 -8.08
N GLY A 102 -2.27 -2.96 -9.13
CA GLY A 102 -1.06 -2.65 -9.90
C GLY A 102 -0.57 -1.22 -9.71
N SER A 103 0.39 -0.80 -10.55
CA SER A 103 1.08 0.50 -10.46
C SER A 103 0.16 1.74 -10.52
N ARG A 104 -1.03 1.64 -11.11
CA ARG A 104 -2.00 2.75 -11.16
C ARG A 104 -2.89 2.82 -9.93
N PHE A 105 -3.16 1.68 -9.30
CA PHE A 105 -4.00 1.54 -8.12
C PHE A 105 -3.31 0.61 -7.13
N LEU A 106 -3.17 1.02 -5.88
CA LEU A 106 -2.47 0.35 -4.77
C LEU A 106 -0.94 0.31 -4.89
N GLY A 107 -0.34 0.15 -6.07
CA GLY A 107 1.11 0.10 -6.28
C GLY A 107 1.83 1.40 -5.93
N VAL A 108 1.14 2.53 -5.98
CA VAL A 108 1.72 3.86 -5.66
C VAL A 108 2.36 3.90 -4.28
N THR A 109 1.89 3.10 -3.33
CA THR A 109 2.47 3.00 -1.97
C THR A 109 3.91 2.47 -2.05
N GLU A 110 4.14 1.39 -2.78
CA GLU A 110 5.48 0.83 -3.00
C GLU A 110 6.32 1.72 -3.92
N ASP A 111 5.74 2.16 -5.05
CA ASP A 111 6.45 3.01 -6.02
C ASP A 111 6.98 4.29 -5.35
N CYS A 112 6.19 4.92 -4.45
CA CYS A 112 6.61 6.11 -3.73
C CYS A 112 7.66 5.80 -2.66
N GLY A 113 7.45 4.78 -1.83
CA GLY A 113 8.43 4.38 -0.82
C GLY A 113 9.78 4.03 -1.43
N THR A 114 9.79 3.23 -2.50
CA THR A 114 11.00 2.86 -3.25
C THR A 114 11.69 4.08 -3.86
N TYR A 115 10.91 4.97 -4.51
CA TYR A 115 11.47 6.20 -5.09
C TYR A 115 12.15 7.08 -4.05
N LEU A 116 11.50 7.30 -2.92
CA LEU A 116 12.07 8.11 -1.83
C LEU A 116 13.31 7.45 -1.25
N HIS A 117 13.27 6.15 -1.04
CA HIS A 117 14.40 5.37 -0.54
C HIS A 117 15.60 5.46 -1.49
N GLU A 118 15.39 5.27 -2.79
CA GLU A 118 16.45 5.40 -3.81
C GLU A 118 17.07 6.79 -3.85
N VAL A 119 16.28 7.85 -3.64
CA VAL A 119 16.79 9.23 -3.58
C VAL A 119 17.67 9.41 -2.35
N LEU A 120 17.23 8.91 -1.19
CA LEU A 120 17.98 9.00 0.07
C LEU A 120 19.27 8.17 0.04
N GLU A 121 19.23 6.96 -0.51
CA GLU A 121 20.40 6.07 -0.63
C GLU A 121 21.49 6.63 -1.58
N ARG A 122 21.09 7.43 -2.56
CA ARG A 122 22.05 8.09 -3.47
C ARG A 122 22.64 9.37 -2.91
N GLN A 123 22.14 9.84 -1.77
CA GLN A 123 22.63 11.04 -1.12
C GLN A 123 24.02 10.79 -0.54
N ASP A 124 25.05 11.47 -1.07
CA ASP A 124 26.40 11.44 -0.52
C ASP A 124 26.46 12.31 0.74
N GLY A 125 26.81 11.72 1.87
CA GLY A 125 27.00 12.43 3.14
C GLY A 125 25.78 12.39 4.08
N ASP A 126 25.72 13.34 5.00
CA ASP A 126 24.68 13.42 6.01
C ASP A 126 23.33 13.86 5.41
N LEU A 127 22.24 13.37 6.00
CA LEU A 127 20.90 13.77 5.60
C LEU A 127 20.67 15.27 5.86
N PRO A 128 19.80 15.94 5.04
CA PRO A 128 19.44 17.33 5.25
C PRO A 128 18.93 17.60 6.68
N THR A 129 19.38 18.69 7.29
CA THR A 129 19.00 19.07 8.66
C THR A 129 17.97 20.17 8.73
N ASP A 130 17.83 20.96 7.65
CA ASP A 130 16.87 22.07 7.56
C ASP A 130 15.96 21.94 6.33
N GLU A 131 14.89 22.73 6.32
CA GLU A 131 13.88 22.69 5.26
C GLU A 131 14.45 23.08 3.90
N GLN A 132 15.37 24.05 3.85
CA GLN A 132 15.96 24.50 2.58
C GLN A 132 16.81 23.41 1.92
N ALA A 133 17.57 22.66 2.73
CA ALA A 133 18.37 21.54 2.23
C ALA A 133 17.47 20.37 1.75
N TRP A 134 16.37 20.07 2.46
CA TRP A 134 15.36 19.12 2.01
C TRP A 134 14.71 19.55 0.68
N ASP A 135 14.39 20.83 0.55
CA ASP A 135 13.80 21.38 -0.68
C ASP A 135 14.79 21.32 -1.86
N ALA A 136 16.08 21.54 -1.61
CA ALA A 136 17.12 21.42 -2.65
C ALA A 136 17.24 19.96 -3.15
N LEU A 137 17.30 18.98 -2.23
CA LEU A 137 17.33 17.55 -2.59
C LEU A 137 16.08 17.15 -3.38
N ALA A 138 14.91 17.55 -2.89
CA ALA A 138 13.64 17.25 -3.55
C ALA A 138 13.55 17.87 -4.95
N LEU A 139 14.05 19.11 -5.13
CA LEU A 139 14.05 19.80 -6.42
C LEU A 139 14.91 19.07 -7.45
N GLU A 140 16.08 18.58 -7.04
CA GLU A 140 16.95 17.79 -7.90
C GLU A 140 16.30 16.46 -8.28
N ALA A 141 15.78 15.71 -7.32
CA ALA A 141 15.09 14.45 -7.56
C ALA A 141 13.90 14.59 -8.54
N VAL A 142 13.10 15.66 -8.41
CA VAL A 142 11.99 15.96 -9.34
C VAL A 142 12.52 16.31 -10.74
N ARG A 143 13.63 17.06 -10.86
CA ARG A 143 14.26 17.40 -12.15
C ARG A 143 14.76 16.16 -12.87
N GLU A 144 15.47 15.29 -12.18
CA GLU A 144 15.97 14.02 -12.72
C GLU A 144 14.82 13.13 -13.22
N THR A 145 13.77 12.99 -12.40
CA THR A 145 12.59 12.18 -12.75
C THR A 145 11.89 12.73 -13.99
N LYS A 146 11.75 14.07 -14.10
CA LYS A 146 11.21 14.73 -15.30
C LYS A 146 12.09 14.54 -16.53
N ALA A 147 13.41 14.69 -16.37
CA ALA A 147 14.37 14.48 -17.46
C ALA A 147 14.33 13.05 -18.00
N ALA A 148 14.12 12.07 -17.11
CA ALA A 148 13.90 10.66 -17.44
C ALA A 148 12.51 10.36 -18.02
N LYS A 149 11.65 11.37 -18.22
CA LYS A 149 10.27 11.26 -18.71
C LYS A 149 9.39 10.33 -17.84
N ARG A 150 9.68 10.26 -16.55
CA ARG A 150 8.92 9.48 -15.57
C ARG A 150 8.01 10.40 -14.75
N PHE A 151 6.98 9.81 -14.16
CA PHE A 151 6.15 10.50 -13.17
C PHE A 151 6.81 10.38 -11.79
N VAL A 152 6.67 11.44 -10.98
CA VAL A 152 7.06 11.38 -9.56
C VAL A 152 5.98 10.63 -8.80
N PRO A 153 6.28 9.45 -8.22
CA PRO A 153 5.30 8.70 -7.46
C PRO A 153 4.77 9.49 -6.26
N GLY A 154 3.50 9.30 -5.92
CA GLY A 154 2.89 10.03 -4.81
C GLY A 154 2.36 11.42 -5.15
N LEU A 155 2.62 11.97 -6.36
CA LEU A 155 2.04 13.21 -6.85
C LEU A 155 0.81 12.99 -7.73
N GLY A 156 -0.23 13.78 -7.49
CA GLY A 156 -1.49 13.75 -8.23
C GLY A 156 -2.46 12.69 -7.74
N HIS A 157 -3.74 12.90 -8.02
CA HIS A 157 -4.82 11.96 -7.68
C HIS A 157 -5.94 12.04 -8.73
N PRO A 158 -6.59 10.92 -9.12
CA PRO A 158 -7.67 10.96 -10.10
C PRO A 158 -8.89 11.76 -9.62
N VAL A 159 -9.20 11.75 -8.33
CA VAL A 159 -10.36 12.42 -7.73
C VAL A 159 -9.94 13.70 -6.99
N HIS A 160 -9.01 13.61 -6.05
CA HIS A 160 -8.57 14.74 -5.22
C HIS A 160 -7.61 15.64 -6.03
N LYS A 161 -8.09 16.77 -6.53
CA LYS A 161 -7.29 17.66 -7.41
C LYS A 161 -6.46 18.66 -6.63
N GLU A 162 -6.96 19.14 -5.50
CA GLU A 162 -6.32 20.18 -4.68
C GLU A 162 -5.53 19.58 -3.50
N ARG A 163 -6.15 18.66 -2.78
CA ARG A 163 -5.59 18.05 -1.58
C ARG A 163 -6.21 16.67 -1.34
N ASP A 164 -5.39 15.67 -1.07
CA ASP A 164 -5.84 14.39 -0.54
C ASP A 164 -6.01 14.52 0.99
N PRO A 165 -7.22 14.30 1.54
CA PRO A 165 -7.48 14.51 2.96
C PRO A 165 -6.68 13.61 3.89
N ARG A 166 -6.21 12.46 3.42
CA ARG A 166 -5.44 11.48 4.20
C ARG A 166 -4.03 11.97 4.51
N THR A 167 -3.41 12.67 3.56
CA THR A 167 -2.00 13.10 3.66
C THR A 167 -1.73 13.92 4.92
N PRO A 168 -2.44 15.03 5.23
CA PRO A 168 -2.13 15.81 6.42
C PRO A 168 -2.42 15.09 7.72
N VAL A 169 -3.39 14.16 7.73
CA VAL A 169 -3.74 13.39 8.93
C VAL A 169 -2.60 12.41 9.26
N LEU A 170 -2.10 11.69 8.27
CA LEU A 170 -1.01 10.73 8.51
C LEU A 170 0.30 11.43 8.87
N LEU A 171 0.61 12.58 8.24
CA LEU A 171 1.76 13.42 8.63
C LEU A 171 1.66 13.90 10.08
N ALA A 172 0.47 14.32 10.51
CA ALA A 172 0.25 14.75 11.90
C ALA A 172 0.43 13.60 12.88
N ILE A 173 -0.10 12.40 12.58
CA ILE A 173 0.09 11.22 13.41
C ILE A 173 1.58 10.84 13.50
N ALA A 174 2.31 10.85 12.39
CA ALA A 174 3.74 10.56 12.38
C ALA A 174 4.55 11.58 13.19
N GLU A 175 4.17 12.87 13.13
CA GLU A 175 4.80 13.93 13.93
C GLU A 175 4.50 13.75 15.44
N GLU A 176 3.24 13.51 15.81
CA GLU A 176 2.83 13.26 17.20
C GLU A 176 3.58 12.08 17.82
N GLU A 177 3.85 11.04 17.04
CA GLU A 177 4.56 9.83 17.48
C GLU A 177 6.10 9.95 17.39
N GLY A 178 6.62 11.08 16.88
CA GLY A 178 8.06 11.27 16.69
C GLY A 178 8.66 10.40 15.57
N LEU A 179 7.83 9.95 14.62
CA LEU A 179 8.19 9.04 13.53
C LEU A 179 8.20 9.71 12.15
N ARG A 180 8.24 11.06 12.11
CA ARG A 180 8.43 11.81 10.87
C ARG A 180 9.90 11.71 10.44
N GLY A 181 10.23 10.62 9.77
CA GLY A 181 11.57 10.28 9.33
C GLY A 181 11.97 10.92 7.99
N PRO A 182 13.09 10.49 7.39
CA PRO A 182 13.63 11.08 6.18
C PRO A 182 12.74 10.91 4.94
N HIS A 183 12.03 9.79 4.82
CA HIS A 183 11.13 9.56 3.69
C HIS A 183 9.94 10.52 3.72
N LEU A 184 9.30 10.71 4.87
CA LEU A 184 8.22 11.69 5.03
C LEU A 184 8.70 13.12 4.81
N ARG A 185 9.88 13.50 5.33
CA ARG A 185 10.48 14.83 5.11
C ARG A 185 10.74 15.10 3.62
N LEU A 186 11.33 14.15 2.91
CA LEU A 186 11.56 14.25 1.48
C LEU A 186 10.24 14.33 0.69
N PHE A 187 9.24 13.53 1.06
CA PHE A 187 7.92 13.55 0.44
C PHE A 187 7.23 14.91 0.57
N GLU A 188 7.29 15.53 1.74
CA GLU A 188 6.75 16.88 1.96
C GLU A 188 7.54 17.94 1.18
N ALA A 189 8.88 17.83 1.14
CA ALA A 189 9.72 18.73 0.35
C ALA A 189 9.37 18.64 -1.15
N ILE A 190 9.15 17.44 -1.69
CA ILE A 190 8.65 17.27 -3.06
C ILE A 190 7.32 18.01 -3.24
N GLY A 191 6.42 17.94 -2.27
CA GLY A 191 5.15 18.66 -2.27
C GLY A 191 5.32 20.19 -2.35
N ARG A 192 6.37 20.76 -1.74
CA ARG A 192 6.67 22.18 -1.79
C ARG A 192 7.29 22.65 -3.10
N VAL A 193 8.16 21.81 -3.71
CA VAL A 193 9.03 22.29 -4.81
C VAL A 193 8.60 21.82 -6.21
N HIS A 194 7.80 20.74 -6.33
CA HIS A 194 7.51 20.11 -7.62
C HIS A 194 6.91 21.04 -8.67
N GLU A 195 6.13 22.05 -8.25
CA GLU A 195 5.51 23.01 -9.15
C GLU A 195 6.54 23.81 -9.95
N GLN A 196 7.68 24.16 -9.32
CA GLN A 196 8.78 24.88 -9.98
C GLN A 196 9.36 24.10 -11.17
N VAL A 197 9.31 22.78 -11.11
CA VAL A 197 9.84 21.89 -12.17
C VAL A 197 8.75 21.47 -13.14
N LEU A 198 7.58 21.07 -12.63
CA LEU A 198 6.50 20.50 -13.44
C LEU A 198 5.63 21.57 -14.11
N GLY A 199 5.68 22.83 -13.64
CA GLY A 199 4.86 23.94 -14.15
C GLY A 199 3.39 23.84 -13.78
N ARG A 200 3.04 22.94 -12.85
CA ARG A 200 1.68 22.76 -12.34
C ARG A 200 1.72 22.20 -10.92
N ARG A 201 0.76 22.62 -10.10
CA ARG A 201 0.58 22.09 -8.76
C ARG A 201 -0.17 20.76 -8.81
N LEU A 202 0.32 19.79 -8.05
CA LEU A 202 -0.28 18.47 -7.89
C LEU A 202 -0.37 18.14 -6.39
N PRO A 203 -1.47 17.55 -5.91
CA PRO A 203 -1.56 17.13 -4.52
C PRO A 203 -0.60 15.98 -4.22
N LEU A 204 -0.02 15.98 -3.02
CA LEU A 204 0.54 14.79 -2.41
C LEU A 204 -0.61 13.83 -2.09
N ASN A 205 -0.57 12.60 -2.61
CA ASN A 205 -1.67 11.67 -2.45
C ASN A 205 -1.50 10.73 -1.25
N GLY A 206 -2.63 10.18 -0.79
CA GLY A 206 -2.69 9.32 0.38
C GLY A 206 -1.90 8.02 0.24
N ALA A 207 -1.78 7.44 -0.96
CA ALA A 207 -0.98 6.25 -1.17
C ALA A 207 0.53 6.56 -1.05
N GLY A 208 0.96 7.74 -1.54
CA GLY A 208 2.34 8.19 -1.44
C GLY A 208 2.78 8.44 0.00
N VAL A 209 1.98 9.17 0.80
CA VAL A 209 2.32 9.39 2.22
C VAL A 209 2.34 8.08 3.01
N CYS A 210 1.47 7.11 2.67
CA CYS A 210 1.51 5.78 3.27
C CYS A 210 2.83 5.06 2.94
N GLY A 211 3.30 5.13 1.69
CA GLY A 211 4.59 4.55 1.30
C GLY A 211 5.77 5.18 2.03
N ALA A 212 5.79 6.51 2.14
CA ALA A 212 6.81 7.23 2.89
C ALA A 212 6.81 6.85 4.39
N ALA A 213 5.62 6.78 5.01
CA ALA A 213 5.49 6.39 6.42
C ALA A 213 5.96 4.95 6.67
N LEU A 214 5.57 3.99 5.82
CA LEU A 214 6.00 2.60 5.94
C LEU A 214 7.51 2.44 5.79
N ALA A 215 8.13 3.21 4.88
CA ALA A 215 9.58 3.22 4.71
C ALA A 215 10.29 3.80 5.95
N ASP A 216 9.74 4.87 6.56
CA ASP A 216 10.26 5.42 7.81
C ASP A 216 10.11 4.46 9.02
N LEU A 217 9.16 3.52 8.97
CA LEU A 217 9.04 2.43 9.95
C LEU A 217 10.09 1.32 9.74
N GLY A 218 10.96 1.44 8.73
CA GLY A 218 12.00 0.47 8.42
C GLY A 218 11.49 -0.83 7.80
N LEU A 219 10.31 -0.78 7.18
CA LEU A 219 9.76 -1.93 6.44
C LEU A 219 10.42 -2.06 5.07
N PRO A 220 10.65 -3.28 4.56
CA PRO A 220 11.27 -3.50 3.25
C PRO A 220 10.48 -2.81 2.14
N VAL A 221 11.12 -1.93 1.37
CA VAL A 221 10.45 -1.09 0.38
C VAL A 221 9.80 -1.90 -0.74
N GLU A 222 10.36 -3.06 -1.08
CA GLU A 222 9.83 -4.02 -2.05
C GLU A 222 8.56 -4.77 -1.58
N LEU A 223 8.19 -4.63 -0.30
CA LEU A 223 7.00 -5.25 0.28
C LEU A 223 5.90 -4.25 0.62
N LEU A 224 6.09 -2.95 0.39
CA LEU A 224 5.13 -1.91 0.80
C LEU A 224 3.77 -2.07 0.12
N ARG A 225 3.73 -2.55 -1.12
CA ARG A 225 2.48 -2.91 -1.80
C ARG A 225 1.73 -4.02 -1.07
N GLY A 226 2.43 -4.94 -0.44
CA GLY A 226 1.85 -6.02 0.37
C GLY A 226 0.96 -5.48 1.48
N PHE A 227 1.37 -4.41 2.16
CA PHE A 227 0.56 -3.75 3.19
C PHE A 227 -0.65 -3.04 2.61
N ALA A 228 -0.52 -2.42 1.44
CA ALA A 228 -1.66 -1.84 0.72
C ALA A 228 -2.67 -2.93 0.30
N LEU A 229 -2.19 -4.09 -0.14
CA LEU A 229 -3.04 -5.25 -0.47
C LEU A 229 -3.69 -5.85 0.78
N LEU A 230 -2.97 -5.95 1.90
CA LEU A 230 -3.52 -6.39 3.18
C LEU A 230 -4.69 -5.50 3.63
N ALA A 231 -4.47 -4.20 3.64
CA ALA A 231 -5.52 -3.22 3.95
C ALA A 231 -6.70 -3.33 2.98
N ARG A 232 -6.42 -3.42 1.69
CA ARG A 232 -7.44 -3.54 0.64
C ARG A 232 -8.23 -4.85 0.73
N ALA A 233 -7.65 -5.94 1.23
CA ALA A 233 -8.38 -7.18 1.46
C ALA A 233 -9.56 -6.97 2.42
N ALA A 234 -9.37 -6.22 3.50
CA ALA A 234 -10.45 -5.87 4.42
C ALA A 234 -11.52 -5.02 3.73
N GLY A 235 -11.11 -4.00 2.95
CA GLY A 235 -12.04 -3.16 2.18
C GLY A 235 -12.83 -3.95 1.14
N LEU A 236 -12.18 -4.88 0.41
CA LEU A 236 -12.85 -5.74 -0.56
C LEU A 236 -13.86 -6.68 0.09
N LEU A 237 -13.57 -7.22 1.28
CA LEU A 237 -14.58 -7.98 2.04
C LEU A 237 -15.80 -7.11 2.37
N GLY A 238 -15.58 -5.84 2.74
CA GLY A 238 -16.67 -4.87 2.91
C GLY A 238 -17.47 -4.65 1.64
N GLN A 239 -16.80 -4.46 0.49
CA GLN A 239 -17.41 -4.30 -0.82
C GLN A 239 -18.25 -5.54 -1.23
N LEU A 240 -17.74 -6.75 -0.98
CA LEU A 240 -18.47 -8.00 -1.26
C LEU A 240 -19.66 -8.19 -0.31
N ALA A 241 -19.52 -7.83 0.96
CA ALA A 241 -20.64 -7.84 1.90
C ALA A 241 -21.72 -6.85 1.50
N GLU A 242 -21.34 -5.70 0.94
CA GLU A 242 -22.31 -4.71 0.42
C GLU A 242 -22.97 -5.19 -0.88
N GLU A 243 -22.24 -5.86 -1.79
CA GLU A 243 -22.80 -6.43 -3.00
C GLU A 243 -23.97 -7.39 -2.70
N ARG A 244 -23.89 -8.11 -1.58
CA ARG A 244 -25.00 -8.97 -1.11
C ARG A 244 -26.22 -8.20 -0.60
N ARG A 245 -26.01 -7.00 -0.05
CA ARG A 245 -27.09 -6.15 0.51
C ARG A 245 -27.65 -5.16 -0.49
N ARG A 246 -26.78 -4.63 -1.34
CA ARG A 246 -27.05 -3.59 -2.34
C ARG A 246 -26.25 -3.91 -3.60
N PRO A 247 -26.71 -4.88 -4.40
CA PRO A 247 -25.97 -5.31 -5.57
C PRO A 247 -25.89 -4.20 -6.62
N ILE A 248 -24.73 -4.05 -7.24
CA ILE A 248 -24.51 -3.19 -8.40
C ILE A 248 -23.91 -3.93 -9.59
N GLY A 249 -23.44 -5.16 -9.38
CA GLY A 249 -22.74 -5.92 -10.42
C GLY A 249 -23.59 -6.11 -11.67
N MET A 250 -24.88 -6.43 -11.51
CA MET A 250 -25.81 -6.59 -12.64
C MET A 250 -26.02 -5.27 -13.40
N ASP A 251 -26.18 -4.16 -12.69
CA ASP A 251 -26.37 -2.84 -13.31
C ASP A 251 -25.11 -2.40 -14.06
N ALA A 252 -23.93 -2.63 -13.48
CA ALA A 252 -22.65 -2.36 -14.12
C ALA A 252 -22.48 -3.19 -15.42
N TYR A 253 -22.76 -4.48 -15.38
CA TYR A 253 -22.74 -5.36 -16.53
C TYR A 253 -23.70 -4.88 -17.63
N LEU A 254 -24.99 -4.71 -17.29
CA LEU A 254 -26.02 -4.31 -18.26
C LEU A 254 -25.79 -2.90 -18.81
N THR A 255 -25.18 -2.00 -18.04
CA THR A 255 -24.81 -0.66 -18.53
C THR A 255 -23.80 -0.75 -19.66
N VAL A 256 -22.80 -1.62 -19.54
CA VAL A 256 -21.82 -1.83 -20.61
C VAL A 256 -22.44 -2.57 -21.79
N ASP A 257 -23.13 -3.67 -21.54
CA ASP A 257 -23.74 -4.51 -22.58
C ASP A 257 -24.72 -3.74 -23.49
N ARG A 258 -25.63 -2.96 -22.87
CA ARG A 258 -26.64 -2.18 -23.60
C ARG A 258 -26.08 -0.99 -24.36
N ASN A 259 -24.89 -0.52 -24.05
CA ASN A 259 -24.22 0.57 -24.73
C ASN A 259 -23.06 0.07 -25.62
N ALA A 260 -22.90 -1.24 -25.77
CA ALA A 260 -21.92 -1.81 -26.69
C ALA A 260 -22.32 -1.52 -28.14
N VAL A 261 -21.39 -1.01 -28.94
CA VAL A 261 -21.55 -0.76 -30.36
C VAL A 261 -20.58 -1.67 -31.12
N TYR A 262 -21.10 -2.55 -31.92
CA TYR A 262 -20.26 -3.37 -32.78
C TYR A 262 -19.59 -2.51 -33.87
N VAL A 263 -18.28 -2.61 -34.00
CA VAL A 263 -17.50 -2.02 -35.09
C VAL A 263 -16.91 -3.14 -35.91
N ASP A 264 -17.20 -3.20 -37.22
CA ASP A 264 -16.66 -4.21 -38.11
C ASP A 264 -15.14 -3.98 -38.29
N PRO A 265 -14.28 -4.99 -37.98
CA PRO A 265 -12.84 -4.88 -38.16
C PRO A 265 -12.38 -4.54 -39.59
N ALA A 266 -13.21 -4.77 -40.58
CA ALA A 266 -12.91 -4.44 -41.97
C ALA A 266 -13.11 -2.96 -42.32
N THR A 267 -13.61 -2.14 -41.38
CA THR A 267 -13.89 -0.71 -41.59
C THR A 267 -12.89 0.23 -40.94
N ASP A 268 -11.81 -0.28 -40.30
CA ASP A 268 -10.68 0.50 -39.73
C ASP A 268 -9.55 0.68 -40.75
#